data_9c1ccbadbe404d3c83a70cd10ee8c6ec
#
_entry.id   9c1ccbadbe404d3c83a70cd10ee8c6ec
#
_cell.length_a   1.000
_cell.length_b   1.000
_cell.length_c   1.000
_cell.angle_alpha   90.00
_cell.angle_beta   90.00
_cell.angle_gamma   90.00
#
_symmetry.space_group_name_H-M   'P 1'
#
loop_
_entity.id
_entity.type
_entity.pdbx_description
1 polymer ?
#
loop_
_entity_poly.entity_id
_entity_poly.type
_entity_poly.pdbx_seq_one_letter_code
_entity_poly.pdbx_strand_id
1 'polypeptide(L)'
;MDARRESEVAPMKNRTTVERKSEREIVVTRTFNGPARIVFEAWTKPELLKRWWAPKSTGMSLLSCEADVRVGGRYRFEFVHEQAPEPMVFFGRYIEVTPHSRLVWTNDESDDGAVTTVTFEEKGGKTLLVMHELHPSKEALDGAIASGEGMRETFEQLDELLVTLSASR
;
A
#
# COMPACT_ATOMS: atom_id res chain seq x y z
N MET A 1 14.36 26.50 -19.59
CA MET A 1 14.08 25.93 -19.15
C MET A 1 13.69 25.42 -18.69
N ASP A 2 13.70 25.81 -18.59
CA ASP A 2 13.14 25.24 -18.00
C ASP A 2 12.72 24.70 -17.49
N ALA A 3 12.72 25.14 -17.51
CA ALA A 3 12.11 24.56 -17.01
C ALA A 3 11.82 23.97 -16.54
N ARG A 4 11.76 24.50 -16.55
CA ARG A 4 11.37 23.98 -16.05
C ARG A 4 11.10 23.49 -15.39
N ARG A 5 11.10 23.94 -15.45
CA ARG A 5 10.69 23.46 -14.84
C ARG A 5 10.26 22.94 -14.16
N GLU A 6 10.15 23.22 -14.22
CA GLU A 6 9.58 22.63 -13.60
C GLU A 6 9.20 21.96 -13.20
N SER A 7 9.39 22.28 -13.53
CA SER A 7 8.94 21.51 -13.13
C SER A 7 8.57 20.98 -12.74
N GLU A 8 8.76 21.41 -13.03
CA GLU A 8 8.45 20.84 -12.67
C GLU A 8 7.80 20.35 -12.29
N VAL A 9 7.62 20.62 -12.65
CA VAL A 9 7.07 20.02 -12.28
C VAL A 9 6.68 19.26 -11.97
N ALA A 10 6.75 19.30 -12.54
CA ALA A 10 6.37 18.41 -12.45
C ALA A 10 6.23 17.80 -11.77
N PRO A 11 6.70 17.83 -11.85
CA PRO A 11 6.55 17.07 -10.87
C PRO A 11 5.61 17.13 -9.96
N MET A 12 5.03 17.58 -10.10
CA MET A 12 3.91 17.66 -9.30
C MET A 12 3.18 16.40 -9.14
N LYS A 13 3.35 15.45 -10.02
CA LYS A 13 2.79 14.13 -9.87
C LYS A 13 3.76 13.26 -9.14
N ASN A 14 3.27 12.62 -8.10
CA ASN A 14 4.07 11.68 -7.35
C ASN A 14 4.30 10.43 -8.18
N ARG A 15 5.45 9.84 -8.01
CA ARG A 15 5.82 8.64 -8.74
C ARG A 15 5.99 7.48 -7.80
N THR A 16 5.50 6.32 -8.24
CA THR A 16 5.77 5.08 -7.53
C THR A 16 7.03 4.47 -8.11
N THR A 17 8.00 4.23 -7.26
CA THR A 17 9.25 3.59 -7.64
C THR A 17 9.26 2.17 -7.10
N VAL A 18 9.58 1.19 -7.94
CA VAL A 18 9.63 -0.20 -7.55
C VAL A 18 11.03 -0.70 -7.82
N GLU A 19 11.69 -1.24 -6.79
CA GLU A 19 13.07 -1.70 -6.90
C GLU A 19 13.21 -3.07 -6.27
N ARG A 20 13.77 -4.02 -7.03
CA ARG A 20 14.07 -5.33 -6.48
C ARG A 20 15.44 -5.28 -5.82
N LYS A 21 15.48 -5.45 -4.50
CA LYS A 21 16.71 -5.35 -3.73
C LYS A 21 17.50 -6.65 -3.71
N SER A 22 16.82 -7.79 -3.82
CA SER A 22 17.46 -9.09 -3.80
C SER A 22 16.51 -10.10 -4.44
N GLU A 23 16.88 -11.37 -4.42
CA GLU A 23 16.03 -12.42 -4.97
C GLU A 23 14.68 -12.50 -4.24
N ARG A 24 14.63 -12.07 -2.97
CA ARG A 24 13.43 -12.19 -2.14
C ARG A 24 12.88 -10.85 -1.66
N GLU A 25 13.47 -9.74 -2.05
CA GLU A 25 13.08 -8.43 -1.51
C GLU A 25 12.70 -7.44 -2.59
N ILE A 26 11.61 -6.73 -2.37
CA ILE A 26 11.18 -5.66 -3.24
C ILE A 26 10.84 -4.45 -2.39
N VAL A 27 11.18 -3.25 -2.88
CA VAL A 27 10.90 -2.00 -2.19
C VAL A 27 10.10 -1.10 -3.11
N VAL A 28 8.97 -0.63 -2.60
CA VAL A 28 8.10 0.30 -3.32
C VAL A 28 8.12 1.61 -2.56
N THR A 29 8.40 2.70 -3.26
CA THR A 29 8.58 4.01 -2.64
C THR A 29 7.69 5.02 -3.35
N ARG A 30 7.04 5.88 -2.56
CA ARG A 30 6.24 6.97 -3.11
C ARG A 30 6.07 8.06 -2.07
N THR A 31 6.09 9.32 -2.51
CA THR A 31 5.75 10.45 -1.65
C THR A 31 4.27 10.77 -1.85
N PHE A 32 3.53 10.87 -0.75
CA PHE A 32 2.12 11.21 -0.77
C PHE A 32 1.90 12.64 -0.29
N ASN A 33 0.88 13.29 -0.83
CA ASN A 33 0.54 14.66 -0.48
C ASN A 33 -0.37 14.67 0.73
N GLY A 34 0.23 14.73 1.91
CA GLY A 34 -0.51 14.77 3.15
C GLY A 34 0.39 14.42 4.32
N PRO A 35 -0.02 14.81 5.52
CA PRO A 35 0.78 14.50 6.71
C PRO A 35 0.73 13.02 7.05
N ALA A 36 1.76 12.54 7.74
CA ALA A 36 1.87 11.12 8.06
C ALA A 36 0.67 10.60 8.83
N ARG A 37 0.08 11.42 9.68
CA ARG A 37 -1.11 11.04 10.44
C ARG A 37 -2.26 10.61 9.53
N ILE A 38 -2.51 11.38 8.48
CA ILE A 38 -3.60 11.10 7.56
C ILE A 38 -3.28 9.90 6.66
N VAL A 39 -2.04 9.83 6.19
CA VAL A 39 -1.63 8.69 5.36
C VAL A 39 -1.71 7.40 6.18
N PHE A 40 -1.27 7.45 7.44
CA PHE A 40 -1.35 6.30 8.32
C PHE A 40 -2.81 5.86 8.55
N GLU A 41 -3.72 6.82 8.72
CA GLU A 41 -5.13 6.49 8.87
C GLU A 41 -5.67 5.75 7.65
N ALA A 42 -5.25 6.17 6.45
CA ALA A 42 -5.70 5.52 5.23
C ALA A 42 -5.22 4.07 5.15
N TRP A 43 -4.11 3.75 5.80
CA TRP A 43 -3.56 2.40 5.82
C TRP A 43 -4.12 1.54 6.94
N THR A 44 -4.85 2.11 7.90
CA THR A 44 -5.24 1.38 9.10
C THR A 44 -6.74 1.33 9.34
N LYS A 45 -7.50 2.26 8.76
CA LYS A 45 -8.95 2.26 8.94
C LYS A 45 -9.63 1.48 7.83
N PRO A 46 -10.39 0.42 8.17
CA PRO A 46 -11.00 -0.42 7.13
C PRO A 46 -11.88 0.37 6.15
N GLU A 47 -12.64 1.35 6.64
CA GLU A 47 -13.51 2.13 5.76
C GLU A 47 -12.70 2.93 4.73
N LEU A 48 -11.46 3.29 5.05
CA LEU A 48 -10.60 3.99 4.12
C LEU A 48 -9.88 3.02 3.20
N LEU A 49 -9.40 1.89 3.75
CA LEU A 49 -8.73 0.86 2.96
C LEU A 49 -9.63 0.37 1.82
N LYS A 50 -10.92 0.24 2.06
CA LYS A 50 -11.85 -0.22 1.05
C LYS A 50 -11.90 0.70 -0.16
N ARG A 51 -11.49 1.95 -0.01
CA ARG A 51 -11.60 2.95 -1.07
C ARG A 51 -10.40 2.97 -2.01
N TRP A 52 -9.26 2.41 -1.61
CA TRP A 52 -8.08 2.54 -2.46
C TRP A 52 -7.28 1.23 -2.65
N TRP A 53 -7.51 0.23 -1.83
CA TRP A 53 -6.65 -0.97 -1.81
C TRP A 53 -6.77 -1.82 -3.08
N ALA A 54 -7.94 -1.90 -3.70
CA ALA A 54 -8.13 -2.72 -4.89
C ALA A 54 -7.99 -1.89 -6.16
N PRO A 55 -7.09 -2.28 -7.09
CA PRO A 55 -6.94 -1.52 -8.34
C PRO A 55 -8.19 -1.61 -9.19
N LYS A 56 -8.76 -0.48 -9.55
CA LYS A 56 -10.02 -0.43 -10.27
C LYS A 56 -9.92 -1.01 -11.67
N SER A 57 -8.77 -0.83 -12.33
CA SER A 57 -8.60 -1.29 -13.71
C SER A 57 -8.62 -2.81 -13.83
N THR A 58 -8.41 -3.53 -12.73
CA THR A 58 -8.37 -4.99 -12.74
C THR A 58 -9.76 -5.61 -12.60
N GLY A 59 -10.79 -4.80 -12.36
CA GLY A 59 -12.12 -5.32 -12.11
C GLY A 59 -12.28 -5.91 -10.72
N MET A 60 -11.31 -5.71 -9.84
CA MET A 60 -11.37 -6.22 -8.47
C MET A 60 -11.99 -5.19 -7.55
N SER A 61 -12.74 -5.67 -6.57
CA SER A 61 -13.32 -4.85 -5.53
C SER A 61 -13.04 -5.49 -4.18
N LEU A 62 -12.86 -4.66 -3.17
CA LEU A 62 -12.67 -5.13 -1.80
C LEU A 62 -14.06 -5.32 -1.18
N LEU A 63 -14.49 -6.57 -1.10
CA LEU A 63 -15.83 -6.90 -0.62
C LEU A 63 -15.95 -6.68 0.88
N SER A 64 -14.94 -7.08 1.64
CA SER A 64 -14.91 -6.83 3.07
C SER A 64 -13.47 -6.55 3.49
N CYS A 65 -13.35 -5.79 4.57
CA CYS A 65 -12.04 -5.40 5.09
C CYS A 65 -12.15 -5.32 6.60
N GLU A 66 -11.40 -6.17 7.29
CA GLU A 66 -11.32 -6.16 8.75
C GLU A 66 -9.86 -5.99 9.13
N ALA A 67 -9.60 -5.10 10.05
CA ALA A 67 -8.23 -4.86 10.50
C ALA A 67 -8.25 -4.41 11.96
N ASP A 68 -7.57 -5.20 12.80
CA ASP A 68 -7.36 -4.88 14.21
C ASP A 68 -5.92 -4.41 14.31
N VAL A 69 -5.70 -3.10 14.15
CA VAL A 69 -4.37 -2.55 13.97
C VAL A 69 -3.70 -2.32 15.31
N ARG A 70 -3.10 -3.40 15.82
CA ARG A 70 -2.29 -3.40 17.03
C ARG A 70 -1.39 -4.62 16.96
N VAL A 71 -0.34 -4.62 17.76
CA VAL A 71 0.58 -5.76 17.79
C VAL A 71 -0.20 -7.01 18.17
N GLY A 72 -0.11 -8.03 17.35
CA GLY A 72 -0.85 -9.28 17.54
C GLY A 72 -2.26 -9.25 16.97
N GLY A 73 -2.74 -8.09 16.51
CA GLY A 73 -4.04 -8.00 15.86
C GLY A 73 -4.03 -8.62 14.48
N ARG A 74 -5.18 -8.97 13.99
CA ARG A 74 -5.32 -9.66 12.70
C ARG A 74 -6.02 -8.79 11.69
N TYR A 75 -5.77 -9.07 10.41
CA TYR A 75 -6.50 -8.46 9.33
C TYR A 75 -7.03 -9.54 8.40
N ARG A 76 -8.13 -9.22 7.70
CA ARG A 76 -8.72 -10.12 6.71
C ARG A 76 -9.37 -9.27 5.63
N PHE A 77 -8.89 -9.42 4.39
CA PHE A 77 -9.42 -8.70 3.25
C PHE A 77 -10.02 -9.71 2.28
N GLU A 78 -11.22 -9.42 1.82
CA GLU A 78 -11.92 -10.29 0.89
C GLU A 78 -12.16 -9.55 -0.41
N PHE A 79 -11.54 -10.01 -1.49
CA PHE A 79 -11.64 -9.40 -2.80
C PHE A 79 -12.57 -10.21 -3.69
N VAL A 80 -13.35 -9.52 -4.54
CA VAL A 80 -14.12 -10.16 -5.58
C VAL A 80 -13.71 -9.58 -6.92
N HIS A 81 -13.77 -10.41 -7.96
CA HIS A 81 -13.50 -10.00 -9.32
C HIS A 81 -14.77 -10.18 -10.11
N GLU A 82 -15.09 -9.21 -10.98
CA GLU A 82 -16.37 -9.25 -11.70
C GLU A 82 -16.51 -10.47 -12.60
N GLN A 83 -15.40 -11.12 -12.97
CA GLN A 83 -15.43 -12.29 -13.83
C GLN A 83 -15.13 -13.58 -13.05
N ALA A 84 -14.94 -13.50 -11.75
CA ALA A 84 -14.67 -14.67 -10.92
C ALA A 84 -15.68 -14.71 -9.77
N PRO A 85 -16.48 -15.76 -9.66
CA PRO A 85 -17.54 -15.78 -8.66
C PRO A 85 -17.04 -15.99 -7.23
N GLU A 86 -15.85 -16.55 -7.07
CA GLU A 86 -15.35 -16.87 -5.73
C GLU A 86 -14.45 -15.76 -5.21
N PRO A 87 -14.67 -15.31 -3.97
CA PRO A 87 -13.81 -14.29 -3.38
C PRO A 87 -12.41 -14.83 -3.10
N MET A 88 -11.44 -13.93 -3.18
CA MET A 88 -10.07 -14.21 -2.75
C MET A 88 -9.86 -13.59 -1.39
N VAL A 89 -9.32 -14.36 -0.45
CA VAL A 89 -9.14 -13.92 0.93
C VAL A 89 -7.67 -13.78 1.24
N PHE A 90 -7.30 -12.62 1.76
CA PHE A 90 -5.94 -12.36 2.25
C PHE A 90 -6.03 -12.05 3.73
N PHE A 91 -5.16 -12.65 4.53
CA PHE A 91 -5.20 -12.46 5.97
C PHE A 91 -3.81 -12.60 6.57
N GLY A 92 -3.65 -12.05 7.76
CA GLY A 92 -2.39 -12.12 8.46
C GLY A 92 -2.48 -11.39 9.78
N ARG A 93 -1.32 -11.00 10.29
CA ARG A 93 -1.20 -10.37 11.60
C ARG A 93 -0.29 -9.17 11.53
N TYR A 94 -0.58 -8.20 12.39
CA TYR A 94 0.33 -7.07 12.60
C TYR A 94 1.35 -7.48 13.66
N ILE A 95 2.63 -7.37 13.33
CA ILE A 95 3.69 -7.70 14.28
C ILE A 95 4.39 -6.47 14.83
N GLU A 96 4.18 -5.31 14.19
CA GLU A 96 4.66 -4.05 14.74
C GLU A 96 3.71 -2.94 14.29
N VAL A 97 3.32 -2.08 15.24
CA VAL A 97 2.48 -0.92 14.93
C VAL A 97 3.04 0.25 15.73
N THR A 98 3.62 1.22 15.02
CA THR A 98 4.08 2.46 15.62
C THR A 98 3.30 3.58 14.95
N PRO A 99 2.34 4.19 15.66
CA PRO A 99 1.44 5.16 15.02
C PRO A 99 2.19 6.23 14.26
N HIS A 100 1.73 6.45 13.06
CA HIS A 100 2.18 7.49 12.14
C HIS A 100 3.58 7.28 11.58
N SER A 101 4.26 6.17 11.92
CA SER A 101 5.63 5.97 11.42
C SER A 101 5.91 4.58 10.87
N ARG A 102 5.27 3.52 11.39
CA ARG A 102 5.68 2.18 10.95
C ARG A 102 4.60 1.13 11.17
N LEU A 103 4.41 0.28 10.16
CA LEU A 103 3.56 -0.90 10.24
C LEU A 103 4.35 -2.10 9.72
N VAL A 104 4.25 -3.23 10.40
CA VAL A 104 4.81 -4.48 9.90
C VAL A 104 3.73 -5.54 10.03
N TRP A 105 3.47 -6.25 8.94
CA TRP A 105 2.48 -7.32 8.98
C TRP A 105 2.96 -8.53 8.20
N THR A 106 2.32 -9.67 8.46
CA THR A 106 2.60 -10.92 7.77
C THR A 106 1.43 -11.28 6.89
N ASN A 107 1.73 -12.07 5.86
CA ASN A 107 0.69 -12.71 5.06
C ASN A 107 0.66 -14.17 5.49
N ASP A 108 -0.46 -14.59 6.08
CA ASP A 108 -0.57 -15.91 6.70
C ASP A 108 -1.36 -16.90 5.85
N GLU A 109 -1.57 -16.59 4.56
CA GLU A 109 -2.26 -17.52 3.65
C GLU A 109 -1.45 -18.78 3.43
N SER A 110 -0.14 -18.71 3.67
CA SER A 110 0.74 -19.88 3.66
C SER A 110 1.67 -19.79 4.87
N ASP A 111 2.28 -20.91 5.23
CA ASP A 111 3.13 -20.99 6.43
C ASP A 111 4.33 -20.06 6.34
N ASP A 112 4.80 -19.78 5.14
CA ASP A 112 5.98 -18.94 4.94
C ASP A 112 5.64 -17.72 4.08
N GLY A 113 4.56 -17.04 4.44
CA GLY A 113 4.14 -15.86 3.71
C GLY A 113 5.10 -14.70 3.84
N ALA A 114 4.87 -13.70 3.02
CA ALA A 114 5.71 -12.50 2.99
C ALA A 114 5.56 -11.70 4.27
N VAL A 115 6.63 -10.94 4.60
CA VAL A 115 6.58 -9.94 5.67
C VAL A 115 6.69 -8.57 5.01
N THR A 116 5.73 -7.71 5.30
CA THR A 116 5.67 -6.37 4.72
C THR A 116 5.92 -5.33 5.80
N THR A 117 6.85 -4.41 5.53
CA THR A 117 7.17 -3.30 6.40
C THR A 117 6.87 -2.00 5.66
N VAL A 118 6.05 -1.15 6.25
CA VAL A 118 5.73 0.15 5.68
C VAL A 118 6.17 1.23 6.66
N THR A 119 6.99 2.16 6.17
CA THR A 119 7.41 3.30 6.98
C THR A 119 6.82 4.58 6.40
N PHE A 120 6.52 5.52 7.30
CA PHE A 120 5.92 6.80 6.96
C PHE A 120 6.80 7.88 7.54
N GLU A 121 7.37 8.71 6.66
CA GLU A 121 8.25 9.80 7.12
C GLU A 121 7.71 11.12 6.59
N GLU A 122 7.30 11.99 7.50
CA GLU A 122 6.72 13.26 7.10
C GLU A 122 7.81 14.32 6.90
N LYS A 123 7.71 15.05 5.80
CA LYS A 123 8.59 16.17 5.50
C LYS A 123 7.80 17.25 4.77
N GLY A 124 7.68 18.42 5.38
CA GLY A 124 7.02 19.55 4.74
C GLY A 124 5.58 19.31 4.39
N GLY A 125 4.85 18.60 5.23
CA GLY A 125 3.44 18.31 5.00
C GLY A 125 3.18 17.17 4.04
N LYS A 126 4.24 16.54 3.54
CA LYS A 126 4.13 15.35 2.68
C LYS A 126 4.72 14.17 3.41
N THR A 127 4.37 12.97 2.95
CA THR A 127 4.82 11.75 3.59
C THR A 127 5.56 10.88 2.59
N LEU A 128 6.82 10.57 2.89
CA LEU A 128 7.56 9.57 2.14
C LEU A 128 7.19 8.20 2.68
N LEU A 129 6.61 7.38 1.83
CA LEU A 129 6.21 6.03 2.20
C LEU A 129 7.15 5.04 1.53
N VAL A 130 7.68 4.11 2.35
CA VAL A 130 8.54 3.05 1.84
C VAL A 130 7.92 1.73 2.27
N MET A 131 7.56 0.91 1.28
CA MET A 131 7.00 -0.41 1.53
C MET A 131 8.01 -1.47 1.12
N HIS A 132 8.46 -2.24 2.09
CA HIS A 132 9.44 -3.30 1.89
C HIS A 132 8.75 -4.64 2.07
N GLU A 133 8.91 -5.54 1.10
CA GLU A 133 8.36 -6.88 1.20
C GLU A 133 9.49 -7.89 1.13
N LEU A 134 9.52 -8.78 2.10
CA LEU A 134 10.44 -9.91 2.11
C LEU A 134 9.63 -11.18 1.87
N HIS A 135 9.92 -11.84 0.76
CA HIS A 135 9.20 -13.04 0.36
C HIS A 135 9.98 -14.29 0.75
N PRO A 136 9.31 -15.44 0.88
CA PRO A 136 9.98 -16.66 1.33
C PRO A 136 10.91 -17.27 0.29
N SER A 137 10.72 -16.92 -1.00
CA SER A 137 11.55 -17.49 -2.06
C SER A 137 11.60 -16.54 -3.23
N LYS A 138 12.55 -16.81 -4.14
CA LYS A 138 12.64 -16.06 -5.38
C LYS A 138 11.37 -16.22 -6.21
N GLU A 139 10.84 -17.42 -6.26
CA GLU A 139 9.63 -17.72 -7.03
C GLU A 139 8.42 -16.97 -6.49
N ALA A 140 8.31 -16.85 -5.15
CA ALA A 140 7.24 -16.10 -4.56
C ALA A 140 7.32 -14.61 -4.94
N LEU A 141 8.52 -14.06 -4.93
CA LEU A 141 8.71 -12.66 -5.31
C LEU A 141 8.45 -12.48 -6.81
N ASP A 142 8.92 -13.42 -7.63
CA ASP A 142 8.67 -13.33 -9.08
C ASP A 142 7.18 -13.27 -9.36
N GLY A 143 6.38 -14.07 -8.67
CA GLY A 143 4.92 -14.04 -8.81
C GLY A 143 4.32 -12.73 -8.35
N ALA A 144 4.82 -12.19 -7.24
CA ALA A 144 4.33 -10.91 -6.73
C ALA A 144 4.66 -9.77 -7.69
N ILE A 145 5.85 -9.77 -8.28
CA ILE A 145 6.23 -8.74 -9.25
C ILE A 145 5.33 -8.81 -10.49
N ALA A 146 5.00 -10.02 -10.93
CA ALA A 146 4.14 -10.19 -12.09
C ALA A 146 2.77 -9.54 -11.89
N SER A 147 2.30 -9.44 -10.64
CA SER A 147 1.04 -8.77 -10.32
C SER A 147 1.27 -7.36 -9.79
N GLY A 148 2.51 -6.88 -9.76
CA GLY A 148 2.87 -5.64 -9.11
C GLY A 148 2.46 -4.37 -9.84
N GLU A 149 2.01 -4.49 -11.08
CA GLU A 149 1.50 -3.34 -11.81
C GLU A 149 0.37 -2.66 -11.03
N GLY A 150 -0.43 -3.45 -10.31
CA GLY A 150 -1.53 -2.91 -9.54
C GLY A 150 -1.12 -1.98 -8.43
N MET A 151 0.12 -2.09 -7.91
CA MET A 151 0.56 -1.25 -6.82
C MET A 151 0.68 0.22 -7.23
N ARG A 152 1.11 0.48 -8.46
CA ARG A 152 1.19 1.86 -8.94
C ARG A 152 -0.18 2.50 -9.00
N GLU A 153 -1.14 1.79 -9.54
CA GLU A 153 -2.51 2.28 -9.63
C GLU A 153 -3.12 2.43 -8.24
N THR A 154 -2.87 1.46 -7.36
CA THR A 154 -3.37 1.49 -6.00
C THR A 154 -2.89 2.74 -5.27
N PHE A 155 -1.61 3.07 -5.43
CA PHE A 155 -1.06 4.26 -4.79
C PHE A 155 -1.59 5.54 -5.41
N GLU A 156 -1.90 5.55 -6.70
CA GLU A 156 -2.56 6.70 -7.31
C GLU A 156 -3.97 6.88 -6.74
N GLN A 157 -4.66 5.79 -6.50
CA GLN A 157 -5.98 5.83 -5.86
C GLN A 157 -5.88 6.38 -4.44
N LEU A 158 -4.81 6.02 -3.73
CA LEU A 158 -4.57 6.55 -2.41
C LEU A 158 -4.35 8.06 -2.45
N ASP A 159 -3.57 8.54 -3.43
CA ASP A 159 -3.36 9.99 -3.58
C ASP A 159 -4.70 10.71 -3.78
N GLU A 160 -5.58 10.16 -4.60
CA GLU A 160 -6.89 10.75 -4.83
C GLU A 160 -7.72 10.79 -3.55
N LEU A 161 -7.67 9.72 -2.78
CA LEU A 161 -8.37 9.67 -1.50
C LEU A 161 -7.83 10.73 -0.55
N LEU A 162 -6.52 10.92 -0.52
CA LEU A 162 -5.90 11.89 0.39
C LEU A 162 -6.36 13.30 0.09
N VAL A 163 -6.57 13.64 -1.17
CA VAL A 163 -7.12 14.95 -1.53
C VAL A 163 -8.48 15.14 -0.88
N THR A 164 -9.33 14.11 -0.95
CA THR A 164 -10.65 14.14 -0.34
C THR A 164 -10.56 14.30 1.18
N LEU A 165 -9.68 13.56 1.83
CA LEU A 165 -9.53 13.61 3.28
C LEU A 165 -9.01 14.97 3.73
N SER A 166 -8.08 15.56 2.99
CA SER A 166 -7.55 16.87 3.32
C SER A 166 -8.60 17.94 3.17
N ALA A 167 -9.45 17.83 2.16
CA ALA A 167 -10.49 18.83 1.93
C ALA A 167 -11.56 18.81 2.99
N SER A 168 -11.75 17.67 3.69
CA SER A 168 -12.79 17.56 4.71
C SER A 168 -12.33 18.02 6.08
N ARG A 169 -11.11 18.50 6.22
CA ARG A 169 -10.57 18.86 7.54
C ARG A 169 -10.47 20.38 7.77
#